data_f9852f910c6da4632abb31c7c2646935
#
_entry.id   f9852f910c6da4632abb31c7c2646935
#
_cell.length_a   1.000
_cell.length_b   1.000
_cell.length_c   1.000
_cell.angle_alpha   90.00
_cell.angle_beta   90.00
_cell.angle_gamma   90.00
#
_symmetry.space_group_name_H-M   'P 1'
#
loop_
_entity.id
_entity.type
_entity.pdbx_description
1 polymer ?
#
loop_
_entity_poly.entity_id
_entity_poly.type
_entity_poly.pdbx_seq_one_letter_code
_entity_poly.pdbx_strand_id
1 'polypeptide(L)'
;MVTEKSLQGSISIVIAAYNEERRIIPSLFRIKEYCIEQGIDYEIFVVDDGSTDSTHKIAKDLIRDIPYLKVISYIANKGKGYALRQGVLASKGAVILLTDADLSTPIEELSKLLPLINDDKCDVAIGSRALAFSEIIKKQPWWRQSMGKFFNRLVKSLVLEDFSDTQCGFKLFRGNIARGLFKEARIDRFAYDVEILTIAKKRGYRIAEVPVRWINSPESKVNPIRDSLQMLGDLLTIRMTVGKIRK
;
A
#
# COMPACT_ATOMS: atom_id res chain seq x y z
N MET A 1 -14.21 -25.03 20.40
CA MET A 1 -15.04 -24.32 19.40
C MET A 1 -14.65 -22.86 19.49
N VAL A 2 -13.75 -22.38 18.65
CA VAL A 2 -13.39 -20.95 18.52
C VAL A 2 -14.48 -20.37 17.63
N THR A 3 -15.32 -19.53 18.21
CA THR A 3 -16.48 -18.94 17.54
C THR A 3 -16.00 -18.04 16.40
N GLU A 4 -16.59 -18.19 15.21
CA GLU A 4 -16.36 -17.41 13.98
C GLU A 4 -16.43 -15.87 14.16
N LYS A 5 -16.78 -15.40 15.32
CA LYS A 5 -16.81 -13.96 15.68
C LYS A 5 -15.43 -13.31 15.87
N SER A 6 -14.37 -14.10 16.02
CA SER A 6 -13.00 -13.57 16.25
C SER A 6 -12.25 -13.18 14.97
N LEU A 7 -12.79 -13.44 13.78
CA LEU A 7 -12.15 -13.10 12.50
C LEU A 7 -12.59 -11.74 11.91
N GLN A 8 -13.62 -11.11 12.46
CA GLN A 8 -14.16 -9.84 11.93
C GLN A 8 -13.35 -8.59 12.28
N GLY A 9 -12.27 -8.69 13.08
CA GLY A 9 -11.60 -7.53 13.65
C GLY A 9 -10.09 -7.42 13.43
N SER A 10 -9.36 -8.45 13.00
CA SER A 10 -7.90 -8.32 12.95
C SER A 10 -7.40 -7.71 11.64
N ILE A 11 -6.63 -6.63 11.74
CA ILE A 11 -6.01 -5.96 10.61
C ILE A 11 -4.49 -6.15 10.62
N SER A 12 -3.89 -6.49 9.49
CA SER A 12 -2.45 -6.42 9.31
C SER A 12 -2.12 -5.14 8.54
N ILE A 13 -1.29 -4.29 9.13
CA ILE A 13 -0.84 -3.03 8.52
C ILE A 13 0.58 -3.25 8.03
N VAL A 14 0.80 -3.15 6.72
CA VAL A 14 2.08 -3.43 6.07
C VAL A 14 2.66 -2.14 5.52
N ILE A 15 3.88 -1.83 5.96
CA ILE A 15 4.62 -0.62 5.66
C ILE A 15 5.97 -1.00 5.05
N ALA A 16 6.23 -0.60 3.81
CA ALA A 16 7.56 -0.65 3.23
C ALA A 16 8.34 0.60 3.65
N ALA A 17 9.54 0.41 4.20
CA ALA A 17 10.40 1.50 4.67
C ALA A 17 11.77 1.44 3.98
N TYR A 18 12.24 2.57 3.46
CA TYR A 18 13.59 2.74 2.93
C TYR A 18 14.11 4.14 3.23
N ASN A 19 15.07 4.25 4.15
CA ASN A 19 15.61 5.51 4.64
C ASN A 19 14.53 6.47 5.18
N GLU A 20 13.78 5.98 6.16
CA GLU A 20 12.62 6.64 6.78
C GLU A 20 12.86 7.03 8.25
N GLU A 21 14.12 7.11 8.71
CA GLU A 21 14.48 7.34 10.12
C GLU A 21 13.78 8.54 10.76
N ARG A 22 13.46 9.58 9.97
CA ARG A 22 12.80 10.79 10.47
C ARG A 22 11.29 10.70 10.58
N ARG A 23 10.68 9.78 9.84
CA ARG A 23 9.20 9.73 9.66
C ARG A 23 8.56 8.50 10.27
N ILE A 24 9.32 7.40 10.43
CA ILE A 24 8.75 6.12 10.85
C ILE A 24 8.20 6.17 12.29
N ILE A 25 8.86 6.89 13.20
CA ILE A 25 8.46 6.97 14.63
C ILE A 25 7.04 7.55 14.78
N PRO A 26 6.77 8.80 14.36
CA PRO A 26 5.44 9.39 14.53
C PRO A 26 4.37 8.59 13.80
N SER A 27 4.69 8.00 12.64
CA SER A 27 3.74 7.19 11.88
C SER A 27 3.32 5.92 12.64
N LEU A 28 4.26 5.19 13.21
CA LEU A 28 3.97 3.97 13.96
C LEU A 28 3.17 4.25 15.24
N PHE A 29 3.50 5.32 15.97
CA PHE A 29 2.72 5.71 17.14
C PHE A 29 1.29 6.13 16.76
N ARG A 30 1.11 6.91 15.67
CA ARG A 30 -0.24 7.31 15.23
C ARG A 30 -1.08 6.12 14.80
N ILE A 31 -0.50 5.14 14.11
CA ILE A 31 -1.19 3.89 13.76
C ILE A 31 -1.62 3.14 15.02
N LYS A 32 -0.71 2.96 15.97
CA LYS A 32 -1.00 2.31 17.26
C LYS A 32 -2.15 3.00 17.98
N GLU A 33 -2.06 4.32 18.15
CA GLU A 33 -3.08 5.14 18.83
C GLU A 33 -4.44 4.97 18.16
N TYR A 34 -4.50 5.14 16.85
CA TYR A 34 -5.72 4.98 16.07
C TYR A 34 -6.35 3.59 16.26
N CYS A 35 -5.56 2.53 16.18
CA CYS A 35 -6.09 1.18 16.37
C CYS A 35 -6.65 0.97 17.78
N ILE A 36 -5.98 1.50 18.80
CA ILE A 36 -6.46 1.45 20.19
C ILE A 36 -7.74 2.27 20.36
N GLU A 37 -7.78 3.51 19.86
CA GLU A 37 -8.94 4.40 19.90
C GLU A 37 -10.18 3.78 19.25
N GLN A 38 -9.98 3.04 18.17
CA GLN A 38 -11.07 2.39 17.42
C GLN A 38 -11.37 0.95 17.89
N GLY A 39 -10.65 0.43 18.89
CA GLY A 39 -10.83 -0.94 19.36
C GLY A 39 -10.53 -2.01 18.30
N ILE A 40 -9.58 -1.73 17.40
CA ILE A 40 -9.19 -2.62 16.29
C ILE A 40 -8.05 -3.54 16.75
N ASP A 41 -8.24 -4.85 16.64
CA ASP A 41 -7.17 -5.82 16.78
C ASP A 41 -6.20 -5.70 15.59
N TYR A 42 -4.91 -5.47 15.85
CA TYR A 42 -3.94 -5.17 14.80
C TYR A 42 -2.61 -5.90 14.96
N GLU A 43 -1.90 -6.04 13.86
CA GLU A 43 -0.45 -6.28 13.79
C GLU A 43 0.15 -5.31 12.78
N ILE A 44 1.37 -4.85 13.03
CA ILE A 44 2.08 -3.93 12.13
C ILE A 44 3.34 -4.64 11.62
N PHE A 45 3.52 -4.65 10.31
CA PHE A 45 4.75 -5.08 9.67
C PHE A 45 5.48 -3.88 9.09
N VAL A 46 6.66 -3.58 9.62
CA VAL A 46 7.63 -2.70 8.97
C VAL A 46 8.59 -3.57 8.20
N VAL A 47 8.60 -3.42 6.89
CA VAL A 47 9.55 -4.12 6.02
C VAL A 47 10.62 -3.13 5.59
N ASP A 48 11.79 -3.24 6.19
CA ASP A 48 12.96 -2.42 5.88
C ASP A 48 13.64 -2.93 4.61
N ASP A 49 13.49 -2.17 3.54
CA ASP A 49 13.99 -2.48 2.19
C ASP A 49 15.49 -2.13 2.03
N GLY A 50 16.30 -2.58 2.97
CA GLY A 50 17.76 -2.38 2.93
C GLY A 50 18.17 -0.93 3.18
N SER A 51 17.59 -0.27 4.20
CA SER A 51 17.95 1.08 4.59
C SER A 51 19.43 1.22 4.96
N THR A 52 20.00 2.37 4.61
CA THR A 52 21.38 2.75 4.92
C THR A 52 21.48 3.75 6.07
N ASP A 53 20.34 4.27 6.54
CA ASP A 53 20.19 5.14 7.71
C ASP A 53 19.79 4.36 8.96
N SER A 54 19.31 5.04 9.99
CA SER A 54 18.91 4.42 11.26
C SER A 54 17.52 3.75 11.25
N THR A 55 16.82 3.70 10.11
CA THR A 55 15.44 3.18 10.00
C THR A 55 15.29 1.80 10.62
N HIS A 56 16.18 0.86 10.26
CA HIS A 56 16.15 -0.52 10.79
C HIS A 56 16.27 -0.57 12.31
N LYS A 57 17.27 0.15 12.86
CA LYS A 57 17.51 0.20 14.29
C LYS A 57 16.31 0.79 15.03
N ILE A 58 15.79 1.91 14.54
CA ILE A 58 14.63 2.59 15.12
C ILE A 58 13.40 1.66 15.13
N ALA A 59 13.09 1.02 14.00
CA ALA A 59 11.95 0.11 13.93
C ALA A 59 12.08 -1.06 14.89
N LYS A 60 13.28 -1.62 15.06
CA LYS A 60 13.55 -2.69 16.05
C LYS A 60 13.41 -2.21 17.49
N ASP A 61 13.92 -1.04 17.82
CA ASP A 61 13.84 -0.49 19.18
C ASP A 61 12.38 -0.26 19.59
N LEU A 62 11.52 0.15 18.65
CA LEU A 62 10.08 0.40 18.87
C LEU A 62 9.24 -0.87 19.11
N ILE A 63 9.77 -2.07 18.90
CA ILE A 63 9.06 -3.33 19.24
C ILE A 63 8.68 -3.38 20.72
N ARG A 64 9.47 -2.74 21.58
CA ARG A 64 9.18 -2.68 23.03
C ARG A 64 7.99 -1.79 23.37
N ASP A 65 7.77 -0.74 22.57
CA ASP A 65 6.78 0.31 22.86
C ASP A 65 5.47 0.12 22.07
N ILE A 66 5.53 -0.65 21.00
CA ILE A 66 4.38 -0.89 20.10
C ILE A 66 4.07 -2.39 20.11
N PRO A 67 3.03 -2.83 20.83
CA PRO A 67 2.59 -4.22 20.81
C PRO A 67 2.29 -4.68 19.38
N TYR A 68 2.62 -5.93 19.07
CA TYR A 68 2.38 -6.56 17.77
C TYR A 68 3.11 -5.91 16.58
N LEU A 69 4.11 -5.05 16.81
CA LEU A 69 5.04 -4.59 15.79
C LEU A 69 6.02 -5.69 15.42
N LYS A 70 6.16 -5.96 14.14
CA LYS A 70 7.10 -6.92 13.57
C LYS A 70 7.95 -6.22 12.51
N VAL A 71 9.26 -6.52 12.53
CA VAL A 71 10.21 -5.94 11.58
C VAL A 71 10.80 -7.06 10.73
N ILE A 72 10.66 -6.91 9.41
CA ILE A 72 11.33 -7.74 8.41
C ILE A 72 12.40 -6.87 7.75
N SER A 73 13.60 -7.41 7.56
CA SER A 73 14.69 -6.66 6.94
C SER A 73 15.60 -7.55 6.11
N TYR A 74 16.27 -6.96 5.14
CA TYR A 74 17.30 -7.57 4.30
C TYR A 74 18.32 -6.51 3.86
N ILE A 75 19.50 -6.93 3.42
CA ILE A 75 20.64 -6.04 3.22
C ILE A 75 20.48 -5.15 1.98
N ALA A 76 19.99 -5.70 0.87
CA ALA A 76 19.95 -4.99 -0.41
C ALA A 76 18.55 -4.45 -0.71
N ASN A 77 18.45 -3.17 -1.12
CA ASN A 77 17.20 -2.59 -1.59
C ASN A 77 16.69 -3.36 -2.82
N LYS A 78 15.50 -3.95 -2.69
CA LYS A 78 14.83 -4.73 -3.74
C LYS A 78 13.65 -3.99 -4.35
N GLY A 79 13.15 -2.97 -3.69
CA GLY A 79 12.05 -2.13 -4.14
C GLY A 79 10.76 -2.30 -3.33
N LYS A 80 9.91 -1.28 -3.40
CA LYS A 80 8.68 -1.17 -2.60
C LYS A 80 7.73 -2.35 -2.77
N GLY A 81 7.53 -2.83 -4.02
CA GLY A 81 6.67 -3.99 -4.31
C GLY A 81 7.18 -5.27 -3.66
N TYR A 82 8.51 -5.50 -3.71
CA TYR A 82 9.12 -6.63 -3.02
C TYR A 82 8.91 -6.55 -1.50
N ALA A 83 9.18 -5.38 -0.91
CA ALA A 83 9.02 -5.17 0.53
C ALA A 83 7.57 -5.43 0.98
N LEU A 84 6.59 -4.85 0.29
CA LEU A 84 5.18 -5.08 0.59
C LEU A 84 4.79 -6.54 0.44
N ARG A 85 5.29 -7.24 -0.58
CA ARG A 85 5.07 -8.68 -0.76
C ARG A 85 5.57 -9.48 0.44
N GLN A 86 6.76 -9.20 0.97
CA GLN A 86 7.26 -9.88 2.17
C GLN A 86 6.34 -9.67 3.38
N GLY A 87 5.90 -8.45 3.62
CA GLY A 87 4.98 -8.12 4.71
C GLY A 87 3.61 -8.77 4.55
N VAL A 88 3.02 -8.70 3.35
CA VAL A 88 1.72 -9.31 3.06
C VAL A 88 1.75 -10.82 3.24
N LEU A 89 2.79 -11.49 2.75
CA LEU A 89 2.90 -12.95 2.86
C LEU A 89 3.16 -13.41 4.30
N ALA A 90 3.77 -12.58 5.14
CA ALA A 90 3.99 -12.85 6.56
C ALA A 90 2.76 -12.53 7.43
N SER A 91 1.83 -11.73 6.94
CA SER A 91 0.67 -11.24 7.68
C SER A 91 -0.41 -12.30 7.87
N LYS A 92 -1.23 -12.16 8.94
CA LYS A 92 -2.28 -13.11 9.30
C LYS A 92 -3.67 -12.47 9.39
N GLY A 93 -3.78 -11.14 9.34
CA GLY A 93 -5.03 -10.43 9.50
C GLY A 93 -6.12 -10.85 8.51
N ALA A 94 -7.35 -10.73 8.94
CA ALA A 94 -8.54 -10.94 8.10
C ALA A 94 -8.60 -9.90 6.97
N VAL A 95 -8.13 -8.69 7.25
CA VAL A 95 -7.90 -7.65 6.27
C VAL A 95 -6.44 -7.18 6.31
N ILE A 96 -5.92 -6.70 5.20
CA ILE A 96 -4.54 -6.20 5.09
C ILE A 96 -4.58 -4.79 4.52
N LEU A 97 -4.05 -3.83 5.29
CA LEU A 97 -3.84 -2.46 4.86
C LEU A 97 -2.38 -2.28 4.42
N LEU A 98 -2.19 -1.79 3.21
CA LEU A 98 -0.92 -1.21 2.78
C LEU A 98 -0.95 0.29 3.05
N THR A 99 0.13 0.83 3.60
CA THR A 99 0.28 2.28 3.80
C THR A 99 1.75 2.70 3.67
N ASP A 100 1.97 3.99 3.42
CA ASP A 100 3.31 4.56 3.32
C ASP A 100 3.89 4.88 4.70
N ALA A 101 5.21 4.80 4.83
CA ALA A 101 5.93 5.06 6.08
C ALA A 101 5.77 6.49 6.61
N ASP A 102 5.35 7.43 5.77
CA ASP A 102 5.16 8.84 6.11
C ASP A 102 3.69 9.23 6.38
N LEU A 103 2.78 8.24 6.30
CA LEU A 103 1.33 8.46 6.41
C LEU A 103 0.83 9.64 5.55
N SER A 104 1.38 9.79 4.32
CA SER A 104 0.86 10.78 3.37
C SER A 104 -0.65 10.68 3.19
N THR A 105 -1.22 9.47 3.29
CA THR A 105 -2.64 9.26 3.54
C THR A 105 -2.79 8.93 5.03
N PRO A 106 -3.47 9.79 5.82
CA PRO A 106 -3.66 9.57 7.25
C PRO A 106 -4.35 8.25 7.55
N ILE A 107 -3.98 7.60 8.67
CA ILE A 107 -4.55 6.31 9.07
C ILE A 107 -6.06 6.38 9.29
N GLU A 108 -6.58 7.55 9.64
CA GLU A 108 -8.01 7.85 9.85
C GLU A 108 -8.86 7.57 8.60
N GLU A 109 -8.25 7.63 7.42
CA GLU A 109 -8.93 7.31 6.16
C GLU A 109 -9.34 5.83 6.06
N LEU A 110 -8.78 4.98 6.94
CA LEU A 110 -9.23 3.59 7.08
C LEU A 110 -10.71 3.48 7.40
N SER A 111 -11.26 4.45 8.15
CA SER A 111 -12.71 4.51 8.47
C SER A 111 -13.61 4.57 7.24
N LYS A 112 -13.10 5.03 6.09
CA LYS A 112 -13.84 5.07 4.81
C LYS A 112 -13.74 3.76 4.03
N LEU A 113 -12.62 3.04 4.14
CA LEU A 113 -12.34 1.83 3.37
C LEU A 113 -12.86 0.57 4.08
N LEU A 114 -12.67 0.49 5.39
CA LEU A 114 -12.97 -0.72 6.18
C LEU A 114 -14.44 -1.17 6.10
N PRO A 115 -15.44 -0.28 6.17
CA PRO A 115 -16.83 -0.68 6.01
C PRO A 115 -17.14 -1.33 4.66
N LEU A 116 -16.45 -0.92 3.58
CA LEU A 116 -16.69 -1.50 2.25
C LEU A 116 -16.28 -2.97 2.18
N ILE A 117 -15.23 -3.36 2.91
CA ILE A 117 -14.78 -4.74 3.02
C ILE A 117 -15.69 -5.52 3.98
N ASN A 118 -16.01 -4.96 5.14
CA ASN A 118 -16.81 -5.61 6.17
C ASN A 118 -18.27 -5.88 5.71
N ASP A 119 -18.87 -4.92 4.99
CA ASP A 119 -20.22 -5.03 4.45
C ASP A 119 -20.29 -5.84 3.14
N ASP A 120 -19.22 -6.49 2.77
CA ASP A 120 -19.09 -7.26 1.52
C ASP A 120 -19.38 -6.47 0.24
N LYS A 121 -19.14 -5.15 0.24
CA LYS A 121 -19.33 -4.29 -0.94
C LYS A 121 -18.18 -4.42 -1.95
N CYS A 122 -16.97 -4.69 -1.47
CA CYS A 122 -15.81 -4.95 -2.32
C CYS A 122 -14.83 -5.94 -1.66
N ASP A 123 -13.87 -6.40 -2.45
CA ASP A 123 -12.80 -7.30 -2.05
C ASP A 123 -11.47 -6.55 -1.86
N VAL A 124 -11.36 -5.41 -2.55
CA VAL A 124 -10.24 -4.46 -2.50
C VAL A 124 -10.78 -3.04 -2.45
N ALA A 125 -10.34 -2.22 -1.50
CA ALA A 125 -10.64 -0.79 -1.46
C ALA A 125 -9.35 0.00 -1.60
N ILE A 126 -9.28 0.94 -2.55
CA ILE A 126 -8.10 1.77 -2.80
C ILE A 126 -8.40 3.24 -2.53
N GLY A 127 -7.50 3.90 -1.82
CA GLY A 127 -7.55 5.34 -1.69
C GLY A 127 -7.24 6.02 -3.03
N SER A 128 -7.88 7.15 -3.29
CA SER A 128 -7.67 7.94 -4.50
C SER A 128 -7.52 9.41 -4.18
N ARG A 129 -6.52 10.03 -4.83
CA ARG A 129 -6.24 11.46 -4.78
C ARG A 129 -6.89 12.22 -5.94
N ALA A 130 -7.46 11.48 -6.90
CA ALA A 130 -7.96 12.02 -8.17
C ALA A 130 -9.49 12.07 -8.25
N LEU A 131 -10.21 11.56 -7.26
CA LEU A 131 -11.66 11.62 -7.20
C LEU A 131 -12.16 13.00 -6.74
N ALA A 132 -13.42 13.28 -7.08
CA ALA A 132 -14.12 14.45 -6.62
C ALA A 132 -14.15 14.59 -5.14
N PHE A 133 -14.06 14.90 -4.20
CA PHE A 133 -14.04 14.85 -2.72
C PHE A 133 -12.72 14.36 -2.11
N SER A 134 -11.67 14.15 -2.93
CA SER A 134 -10.32 13.95 -2.39
C SER A 134 -9.72 15.27 -1.95
N GLU A 135 -9.13 15.31 -0.75
CA GLU A 135 -8.57 16.51 -0.17
C GLU A 135 -7.03 16.48 -0.25
N ILE A 136 -6.44 17.30 -1.09
CA ILE A 136 -4.98 17.48 -1.18
C ILE A 136 -4.60 18.67 -0.32
N ILE A 137 -4.21 18.43 0.95
CA ILE A 137 -3.91 19.48 1.94
C ILE A 137 -2.62 20.21 1.56
N LYS A 138 -1.59 19.49 1.12
CA LYS A 138 -0.32 20.07 0.67
C LYS A 138 -0.01 19.57 -0.74
N LYS A 139 0.03 20.48 -1.71
CA LYS A 139 0.27 20.14 -3.11
C LYS A 139 1.74 19.79 -3.38
N GLN A 140 1.96 18.85 -4.26
CA GLN A 140 3.28 18.59 -4.84
C GLN A 140 3.70 19.72 -5.79
N PRO A 141 5.01 19.88 -6.09
CA PRO A 141 5.46 20.72 -7.18
C PRO A 141 4.74 20.39 -8.49
N TRP A 142 4.41 21.40 -9.28
CA TRP A 142 3.58 21.26 -10.50
C TRP A 142 4.15 20.24 -11.50
N TRP A 143 5.47 20.19 -11.65
CA TRP A 143 6.13 19.23 -12.55
C TRP A 143 5.93 17.77 -12.11
N ARG A 144 5.95 17.48 -10.80
CA ARG A 144 5.68 16.15 -10.25
C ARG A 144 4.23 15.74 -10.44
N GLN A 145 3.29 16.69 -10.26
CA GLN A 145 1.87 16.46 -10.55
C GLN A 145 1.65 16.13 -12.03
N SER A 146 2.32 16.85 -12.94
CA SER A 146 2.22 16.62 -14.39
C SER A 146 2.76 15.27 -14.80
N MET A 147 3.90 14.85 -14.23
CA MET A 147 4.45 13.51 -14.45
C MET A 147 3.52 12.41 -13.93
N GLY A 148 2.97 12.57 -12.75
CA GLY A 148 1.99 11.63 -12.19
C GLY A 148 0.73 11.52 -13.05
N LYS A 149 0.19 12.63 -13.52
CA LYS A 149 -0.97 12.65 -14.46
C LYS A 149 -0.64 11.96 -15.79
N PHE A 150 0.55 12.21 -16.34
CA PHE A 150 1.00 11.56 -17.58
C PHE A 150 1.11 10.04 -17.38
N PHE A 151 1.77 9.59 -16.30
CA PHE A 151 1.89 8.16 -16.00
C PHE A 151 0.51 7.51 -15.80
N ASN A 152 -0.40 8.17 -15.08
CA ASN A 152 -1.75 7.65 -14.88
C ASN A 152 -2.52 7.52 -16.21
N ARG A 153 -2.33 8.44 -17.17
CA ARG A 153 -2.89 8.31 -18.52
C ARG A 153 -2.35 7.09 -19.25
N LEU A 154 -1.04 6.83 -19.14
CA LEU A 154 -0.42 5.62 -19.71
C LEU A 154 -0.99 4.35 -19.09
N VAL A 155 -1.13 4.29 -17.77
CA VAL A 155 -1.74 3.16 -17.07
C VAL A 155 -3.17 2.91 -17.60
N LYS A 156 -3.98 3.98 -17.70
CA LYS A 156 -5.35 3.89 -18.24
C LYS A 156 -5.37 3.35 -19.67
N SER A 157 -4.52 3.85 -20.53
CA SER A 157 -4.51 3.43 -21.94
C SER A 157 -3.98 2.03 -22.18
N LEU A 158 -3.06 1.55 -21.33
CA LEU A 158 -2.35 0.30 -21.57
C LEU A 158 -2.89 -0.89 -20.75
N VAL A 159 -3.40 -0.65 -19.53
CA VAL A 159 -3.62 -1.72 -18.56
C VAL A 159 -4.95 -1.62 -17.79
N LEU A 160 -5.28 -0.46 -17.19
CA LEU A 160 -6.40 -0.29 -16.25
C LEU A 160 -7.17 1.01 -16.54
N GLU A 161 -8.23 0.94 -17.34
CA GLU A 161 -9.03 2.12 -17.76
C GLU A 161 -9.92 2.68 -16.63
N ASP A 162 -10.36 1.84 -15.69
CA ASP A 162 -11.46 2.15 -14.78
C ASP A 162 -11.05 2.98 -13.55
N PHE A 163 -9.74 3.09 -13.22
CA PHE A 163 -9.30 3.74 -12.00
C PHE A 163 -8.74 5.13 -12.25
N SER A 164 -9.07 6.05 -11.34
CA SER A 164 -8.58 7.43 -11.39
C SER A 164 -7.19 7.58 -10.80
N ASP A 165 -6.87 6.78 -9.76
CA ASP A 165 -5.55 6.78 -9.10
C ASP A 165 -5.15 5.36 -8.67
N THR A 166 -4.29 4.71 -9.42
CA THR A 166 -3.77 3.38 -9.07
C THR A 166 -2.60 3.43 -8.10
N GLN A 167 -1.96 4.59 -7.90
CA GLN A 167 -0.69 4.74 -7.20
C GLN A 167 -0.79 5.29 -5.78
N CYS A 168 -1.99 5.53 -5.25
CA CYS A 168 -2.14 5.86 -3.84
C CYS A 168 -1.67 4.67 -2.98
N GLY A 169 -0.70 4.90 -2.07
CA GLY A 169 -0.12 3.84 -1.23
C GLY A 169 -1.10 3.23 -0.21
N PHE A 170 -2.28 3.83 -0.05
CA PHE A 170 -3.28 3.42 0.93
C PHE A 170 -4.31 2.47 0.29
N LYS A 171 -4.14 1.17 0.52
CA LYS A 171 -4.97 0.12 -0.07
C LYS A 171 -5.33 -0.94 0.95
N LEU A 172 -6.61 -1.27 1.04
CA LEU A 172 -7.17 -2.27 1.93
C LEU A 172 -7.67 -3.49 1.13
N PHE A 173 -7.33 -4.66 1.58
CA PHE A 173 -7.67 -5.94 0.94
C PHE A 173 -8.29 -6.90 1.94
N ARG A 174 -9.14 -7.82 1.47
CA ARG A 174 -9.37 -9.07 2.20
C ARG A 174 -8.06 -9.84 2.32
N GLY A 175 -7.73 -10.34 3.51
CA GLY A 175 -6.41 -10.92 3.77
C GLY A 175 -6.05 -12.11 2.89
N ASN A 176 -6.99 -13.02 2.64
CA ASN A 176 -6.79 -14.16 1.76
C ASN A 176 -6.55 -13.74 0.30
N ILE A 177 -7.26 -12.71 -0.16
CA ILE A 177 -7.12 -12.16 -1.51
C ILE A 177 -5.78 -11.47 -1.65
N ALA A 178 -5.40 -10.60 -0.70
CA ALA A 178 -4.09 -9.95 -0.71
C ALA A 178 -2.95 -10.97 -0.83
N ARG A 179 -2.93 -11.97 0.06
CA ARG A 179 -1.88 -13.01 0.04
C ARG A 179 -1.86 -13.77 -1.28
N GLY A 180 -3.02 -14.07 -1.88
CA GLY A 180 -3.11 -14.68 -3.20
C GLY A 180 -2.52 -13.80 -4.30
N LEU A 181 -2.90 -12.53 -4.35
CA LEU A 181 -2.43 -11.55 -5.34
C LEU A 181 -0.91 -11.34 -5.23
N PHE A 182 -0.40 -11.11 -4.01
CA PHE A 182 1.04 -10.87 -3.79
C PHE A 182 1.91 -12.12 -4.01
N LYS A 183 1.36 -13.33 -3.87
CA LYS A 183 2.06 -14.56 -4.24
C LYS A 183 2.30 -14.66 -5.74
N GLU A 184 1.41 -14.10 -6.56
CA GLU A 184 1.53 -14.10 -8.03
C GLU A 184 2.32 -12.91 -8.57
N ALA A 185 2.31 -11.79 -7.86
CA ALA A 185 2.97 -10.56 -8.26
C ALA A 185 4.48 -10.76 -8.45
N ARG A 186 5.01 -10.13 -9.49
CA ARG A 186 6.43 -10.22 -9.90
C ARG A 186 7.15 -8.88 -9.90
N ILE A 187 6.40 -7.77 -9.96
CA ILE A 187 6.98 -6.43 -10.00
C ILE A 187 7.46 -6.05 -8.60
N ASP A 188 8.75 -5.83 -8.47
CA ASP A 188 9.39 -5.54 -7.19
C ASP A 188 9.44 -4.05 -6.85
N ARG A 189 9.28 -3.16 -7.86
CA ARG A 189 9.41 -1.72 -7.68
C ARG A 189 8.04 -1.01 -7.68
N PHE A 190 7.99 0.24 -8.15
CA PHE A 190 6.83 1.13 -7.99
C PHE A 190 5.59 0.74 -8.81
N ALA A 191 5.74 0.00 -9.92
CA ALA A 191 4.58 -0.43 -10.70
C ALA A 191 3.82 -1.64 -10.12
N TYR A 192 4.22 -2.16 -8.94
CA TYR A 192 3.51 -3.23 -8.23
C TYR A 192 2.02 -2.92 -8.04
N ASP A 193 1.68 -1.65 -7.79
CA ASP A 193 0.30 -1.18 -7.64
C ASP A 193 -0.55 -1.53 -8.85
N VAL A 194 -0.03 -1.24 -10.03
CA VAL A 194 -0.73 -1.52 -11.29
C VAL A 194 -0.86 -3.02 -11.51
N GLU A 195 0.21 -3.79 -11.22
CA GLU A 195 0.20 -5.24 -11.37
C GLU A 195 -0.87 -5.89 -10.48
N ILE A 196 -0.87 -5.58 -9.18
CA ILE A 196 -1.82 -6.13 -8.19
C ILE A 196 -3.26 -5.83 -8.59
N LEU A 197 -3.57 -4.59 -8.96
CA LEU A 197 -4.92 -4.20 -9.37
C LEU A 197 -5.32 -4.86 -10.69
N THR A 198 -4.37 -5.06 -11.62
CA THR A 198 -4.62 -5.75 -12.87
C THR A 198 -4.93 -7.23 -12.63
N ILE A 199 -4.17 -7.91 -11.79
CA ILE A 199 -4.42 -9.29 -11.41
C ILE A 199 -5.79 -9.40 -10.71
N ALA A 200 -6.07 -8.50 -9.74
CA ALA A 200 -7.34 -8.49 -9.02
C ALA A 200 -8.54 -8.33 -9.96
N LYS A 201 -8.49 -7.36 -10.87
CA LYS A 201 -9.55 -7.15 -11.87
C LYS A 201 -9.76 -8.37 -12.76
N LYS A 202 -8.69 -8.98 -13.27
CA LYS A 202 -8.76 -10.17 -14.13
C LYS A 202 -9.30 -11.41 -13.41
N ARG A 203 -9.11 -11.49 -12.10
CA ARG A 203 -9.70 -12.53 -11.26
C ARG A 203 -11.15 -12.28 -10.88
N GLY A 204 -11.72 -11.16 -11.33
CA GLY A 204 -13.10 -10.78 -11.06
C GLY A 204 -13.35 -10.24 -9.66
N TYR A 205 -12.30 -9.85 -8.92
CA TYR A 205 -12.48 -9.21 -7.62
C TYR A 205 -13.07 -7.81 -7.75
N ARG A 206 -13.98 -7.47 -6.85
CA ARG A 206 -14.64 -6.16 -6.79
C ARG A 206 -13.68 -5.15 -6.16
N ILE A 207 -13.34 -4.11 -6.90
CA ILE A 207 -12.43 -3.04 -6.46
C ILE A 207 -13.20 -1.76 -6.33
N ALA A 208 -13.17 -1.12 -5.15
CA ALA A 208 -13.74 0.19 -4.89
C ALA A 208 -12.64 1.25 -4.79
N GLU A 209 -12.83 2.39 -5.46
CA GLU A 209 -11.96 3.56 -5.36
C GLU A 209 -12.62 4.60 -4.44
N VAL A 210 -11.89 5.06 -3.41
CA VAL A 210 -12.42 5.89 -2.32
C VAL A 210 -11.65 7.21 -2.23
N PRO A 211 -12.34 8.36 -2.20
CA PRO A 211 -11.66 9.65 -2.04
C PRO A 211 -11.04 9.78 -0.65
N VAL A 212 -9.76 10.14 -0.61
CA VAL A 212 -8.99 10.26 0.65
C VAL A 212 -8.36 11.63 0.80
N ARG A 213 -8.06 12.01 2.05
CA ARG A 213 -7.15 13.11 2.35
C ARG A 213 -5.73 12.66 2.04
N TRP A 214 -4.96 13.59 1.51
CA TRP A 214 -3.57 13.33 1.18
C TRP A 214 -2.69 14.54 1.49
N ILE A 215 -1.56 14.29 2.15
CA ILE A 215 -0.62 15.31 2.61
C ILE A 215 0.72 15.03 1.94
N ASN A 216 1.19 15.94 1.09
CA ASN A 216 2.48 15.76 0.44
C ASN A 216 3.62 15.76 1.48
N SER A 217 4.40 14.69 1.51
CA SER A 217 5.67 14.62 2.20
C SER A 217 6.80 15.07 1.26
N PRO A 218 7.60 16.09 1.62
CA PRO A 218 8.62 16.64 0.71
C PRO A 218 9.79 15.68 0.47
N GLU A 219 10.05 14.74 1.36
CA GLU A 219 11.21 13.83 1.33
C GLU A 219 10.96 12.56 0.50
N SER A 220 10.40 12.69 -0.71
CA SER A 220 10.17 11.55 -1.58
C SER A 220 11.48 10.92 -2.06
N LYS A 221 11.59 9.61 -1.97
CA LYS A 221 12.73 8.81 -2.43
C LYS A 221 12.64 8.41 -3.91
N VAL A 222 11.58 8.78 -4.60
CA VAL A 222 11.35 8.48 -6.03
C VAL A 222 12.24 9.36 -6.90
N ASN A 223 13.09 8.75 -7.74
CA ASN A 223 13.81 9.45 -8.79
C ASN A 223 12.89 9.66 -10.00
N PRO A 224 12.56 10.92 -10.37
CA PRO A 224 11.52 11.18 -11.36
C PRO A 224 11.79 10.59 -12.74
N ILE A 225 13.04 10.57 -13.20
CA ILE A 225 13.40 10.11 -14.55
C ILE A 225 13.59 8.60 -14.56
N ARG A 226 14.48 8.11 -13.71
CA ARG A 226 14.86 6.68 -13.70
C ARG A 226 13.65 5.79 -13.39
N ASP A 227 12.91 6.14 -12.32
CA ASP A 227 11.80 5.32 -11.89
C ASP A 227 10.62 5.39 -12.87
N SER A 228 10.39 6.55 -13.53
CA SER A 228 9.37 6.66 -14.58
C SER A 228 9.67 5.79 -15.80
N LEU A 229 10.93 5.76 -16.26
CA LEU A 229 11.33 4.89 -17.39
C LEU A 229 11.19 3.41 -17.02
N GLN A 230 11.61 3.04 -15.81
CA GLN A 230 11.44 1.67 -15.32
C GLN A 230 9.97 1.28 -15.23
N MET A 231 9.14 2.15 -14.65
CA MET A 231 7.70 1.91 -14.55
C MET A 231 7.03 1.75 -15.92
N LEU A 232 7.51 2.45 -16.97
CA LEU A 232 7.01 2.25 -18.32
C LEU A 232 7.33 0.84 -18.85
N GLY A 233 8.55 0.35 -18.64
CA GLY A 233 8.94 -1.03 -18.96
C GLY A 233 8.10 -2.07 -18.19
N ASP A 234 7.85 -1.78 -16.91
CA ASP A 234 7.02 -2.63 -16.05
C ASP A 234 5.56 -2.69 -16.57
N LEU A 235 4.99 -1.58 -17.06
CA LEU A 235 3.64 -1.56 -17.65
C LEU A 235 3.54 -2.48 -18.88
N LEU A 236 4.55 -2.48 -19.74
CA LEU A 236 4.60 -3.39 -20.89
C LEU A 236 4.69 -4.85 -20.42
N THR A 237 5.50 -5.13 -19.41
CA THR A 237 5.62 -6.46 -18.79
C THR A 237 4.28 -6.91 -18.20
N ILE A 238 3.60 -6.04 -17.44
CA ILE A 238 2.27 -6.33 -16.89
C ILE A 238 1.28 -6.64 -18.00
N ARG A 239 1.25 -5.85 -19.07
CA ARG A 239 0.35 -6.09 -20.21
C ARG A 239 0.61 -7.45 -20.88
N MET A 240 1.88 -7.86 -21.00
CA MET A 240 2.24 -9.15 -21.62
C MET A 240 1.99 -10.34 -20.70
N THR A 241 2.32 -10.22 -19.42
CA THR A 241 2.27 -11.34 -18.46
C THR A 241 0.88 -11.52 -17.87
N VAL A 242 0.29 -10.46 -17.32
CA VAL A 242 -1.04 -10.51 -16.73
C VAL A 242 -2.11 -10.60 -17.84
N GLY A 243 -1.83 -10.09 -19.05
CA GLY A 243 -2.67 -10.31 -20.24
C GLY A 243 -2.88 -11.77 -20.60
N LYS A 244 -1.98 -12.64 -20.20
CA LYS A 244 -2.00 -14.10 -20.48
C LYS A 244 -2.63 -14.94 -19.35
N ILE A 245 -2.99 -14.36 -18.22
CA ILE A 245 -3.70 -15.11 -17.15
C ILE A 245 -5.10 -15.40 -17.66
N ARG A 246 -5.33 -16.66 -18.06
CA ARG A 246 -6.69 -17.13 -18.40
C ARG A 246 -7.52 -17.13 -17.11
N LYS A 247 -8.80 -16.71 -17.25
CA LYS A 247 -9.82 -16.85 -16.21
C LYS A 247 -9.97 -18.29 -15.78
#